data_1ce63e11dc3bf7dc086ec2319d2c025d
#
_entry.id   1ce63e11dc3bf7dc086ec2319d2c025d
#
_cell.length_a   1.000
_cell.length_b   1.000
_cell.length_c   1.000
_cell.angle_alpha   90.00
_cell.angle_beta   90.00
_cell.angle_gamma   90.00
#
_symmetry.space_group_name_H-M   'P 1'
#
loop_
_entity.id
_entity.type
_entity.pdbx_description
1 polymer ?
#
loop_
_entity_poly.entity_id
_entity_poly.type
_entity_poly.pdbx_seq_one_letter_code
_entity_poly.pdbx_strand_id
1 'polypeptide(L)'
;MSKPSLSKVEVLILVDDYAGFTELIGEHGFSALITIHYDDGENYRLLFDTGRTGRGLLENIKLLNVDLSNINVIVLSHRHHDHTGGLPSLVNLLKGKLIVAHTDIIKPCYVESKGFLKFNAGLSPDTKKAIHEFELVLSRKPLELAPNVWFLGEIERYYDNSYAVKQFKTIQNGELIDDPMLDDTGLAVRLGDKALVIAGCSHSGISNIARSARKTTGVDDVIILGGLHLASANPEDAERVVKELLLNEGLIEAHVGHCTGLLGESKLVEKLKENMHKIHSGYKVVFEL
;
A
#
# COMPACT_ATOMS: atom_id res chain seq x y z
N MET A 1 26.15 -16.57 10.56
CA MET A 1 26.04 -16.37 9.09
C MET A 1 25.65 -14.92 8.87
N SER A 2 26.24 -14.20 7.92
CA SER A 2 25.79 -12.88 7.51
C SER A 2 24.40 -12.98 6.88
N LYS A 3 23.55 -11.96 7.07
CA LYS A 3 22.27 -11.88 6.33
C LYS A 3 22.59 -11.81 4.83
N PRO A 4 21.77 -12.44 3.94
CA PRO A 4 21.97 -12.33 2.50
C PRO A 4 21.76 -10.88 2.05
N SER A 5 22.44 -10.50 0.97
CA SER A 5 22.31 -9.17 0.37
C SER A 5 21.17 -9.17 -0.66
N LEU A 6 20.34 -8.14 -0.61
CA LEU A 6 19.30 -7.93 -1.62
C LEU A 6 19.96 -7.61 -2.97
N SER A 7 19.55 -8.29 -4.03
CA SER A 7 20.09 -8.11 -5.38
C SER A 7 19.10 -7.44 -6.34
N LYS A 8 17.80 -7.75 -6.18
CA LYS A 8 16.76 -7.25 -7.09
C LYS A 8 15.40 -7.25 -6.40
N VAL A 9 14.54 -6.27 -6.74
CA VAL A 9 13.13 -6.24 -6.36
C VAL A 9 12.27 -6.14 -7.60
N GLU A 10 11.32 -7.08 -7.73
CA GLU A 10 10.28 -7.02 -8.77
C GLU A 10 8.93 -6.68 -8.12
N VAL A 11 8.23 -5.72 -8.68
CA VAL A 11 6.86 -5.38 -8.28
C VAL A 11 5.95 -5.55 -9.48
N LEU A 12 4.90 -6.35 -9.31
CA LEU A 12 3.84 -6.58 -10.29
C LEU A 12 2.50 -6.14 -9.69
N ILE A 13 1.86 -5.14 -10.28
CA ILE A 13 0.55 -4.68 -9.87
C ILE A 13 -0.51 -5.67 -10.37
N LEU A 14 -1.23 -6.28 -9.42
CA LEU A 14 -2.29 -7.23 -9.72
C LEU A 14 -3.66 -6.56 -9.85
N VAL A 15 -3.90 -5.49 -9.08
CA VAL A 15 -5.15 -4.69 -9.10
C VAL A 15 -4.79 -3.21 -8.99
N ASP A 16 -5.35 -2.41 -9.89
CA ASP A 16 -5.36 -0.95 -9.88
C ASP A 16 -6.67 -0.46 -10.51
N ASP A 17 -7.08 0.77 -10.25
CA ASP A 17 -8.26 1.40 -10.85
C ASP A 17 -8.18 1.49 -12.37
N TYR A 18 -6.97 1.46 -12.93
CA TYR A 18 -6.71 1.57 -14.34
C TYR A 18 -6.17 0.25 -14.92
N ALA A 19 -6.83 -0.25 -15.99
CA ALA A 19 -6.41 -1.48 -16.67
C ALA A 19 -5.28 -1.27 -17.71
N GLY A 20 -4.95 -0.02 -18.03
CA GLY A 20 -4.03 0.27 -19.14
C GLY A 20 -4.64 -0.09 -20.49
N PHE A 21 -3.76 -0.41 -21.45
CA PHE A 21 -4.13 -0.91 -22.79
C PHE A 21 -3.96 -2.43 -22.86
N THR A 22 -4.48 -3.14 -21.84
CA THR A 22 -4.33 -4.58 -21.67
C THR A 22 -5.71 -5.26 -21.61
N GLU A 23 -5.74 -6.61 -21.65
CA GLU A 23 -6.95 -7.41 -21.40
C GLU A 23 -7.23 -7.64 -19.92
N LEU A 24 -6.46 -7.01 -19.03
CA LEU A 24 -6.62 -7.14 -17.59
C LEU A 24 -7.78 -6.32 -17.07
N ILE A 25 -8.27 -6.66 -15.90
CA ILE A 25 -9.37 -5.97 -15.23
C ILE A 25 -8.80 -4.82 -14.38
N GLY A 26 -9.28 -3.58 -14.62
CA GLY A 26 -9.19 -2.48 -13.68
C GLY A 26 -10.32 -2.58 -12.67
N GLU A 27 -10.02 -2.46 -11.39
CA GLU A 27 -10.99 -2.49 -10.30
C GLU A 27 -10.58 -1.45 -9.26
N HIS A 28 -11.54 -0.68 -8.74
CA HIS A 28 -11.23 0.23 -7.64
C HIS A 28 -10.63 -0.53 -6.46
N GLY A 29 -9.36 -0.30 -6.21
CA GLY A 29 -8.58 -0.99 -5.19
C GLY A 29 -7.12 -1.18 -5.60
N PHE A 30 -6.36 -1.74 -4.70
CA PHE A 30 -4.94 -1.98 -4.92
C PHE A 30 -4.52 -3.38 -4.50
N SER A 31 -3.66 -4.01 -5.29
CA SER A 31 -2.92 -5.22 -4.92
C SER A 31 -1.63 -5.32 -5.71
N ALA A 32 -0.54 -5.65 -5.05
CA ALA A 32 0.77 -5.83 -5.67
C ALA A 32 1.46 -7.10 -5.19
N LEU A 33 2.06 -7.84 -6.11
CA LEU A 33 2.99 -8.93 -5.82
C LEU A 33 4.41 -8.38 -5.85
N ILE A 34 5.12 -8.52 -4.73
CA ILE A 34 6.50 -8.08 -4.58
C ILE A 34 7.38 -9.32 -4.43
N THR A 35 8.41 -9.43 -5.26
CA THR A 35 9.40 -10.49 -5.18
C THR A 35 10.77 -9.88 -4.90
N ILE A 36 11.34 -10.25 -3.77
CA ILE A 36 12.67 -9.83 -3.32
C ILE A 36 13.63 -10.97 -3.65
N HIS A 37 14.68 -10.67 -4.38
CA HIS A 37 15.74 -11.62 -4.73
C HIS A 37 17.01 -11.33 -3.95
N TYR A 38 17.66 -12.37 -3.44
CA TYR A 38 18.90 -12.28 -2.68
C TYR A 38 20.06 -12.90 -3.47
N ASP A 39 21.30 -12.53 -3.10
CA ASP A 39 22.55 -12.96 -3.72
C ASP A 39 22.85 -14.45 -3.51
N ASP A 40 22.23 -15.08 -2.50
CA ASP A 40 22.33 -16.53 -2.22
C ASP A 40 21.33 -17.37 -3.04
N GLY A 41 20.51 -16.75 -3.89
CA GLY A 41 19.50 -17.40 -4.71
C GLY A 41 18.14 -17.56 -4.05
N GLU A 42 17.99 -17.19 -2.77
CA GLU A 42 16.71 -17.20 -2.07
C GLU A 42 15.80 -16.05 -2.56
N ASN A 43 14.51 -16.30 -2.51
CA ASN A 43 13.49 -15.31 -2.85
C ASN A 43 12.49 -15.17 -1.71
N TYR A 44 12.05 -13.95 -1.46
CA TYR A 44 10.97 -13.65 -0.52
C TYR A 44 9.82 -12.95 -1.24
N ARG A 45 8.61 -13.51 -1.16
CA ARG A 45 7.46 -13.04 -1.93
C ARG A 45 6.35 -12.55 -1.00
N LEU A 46 5.91 -11.33 -1.24
CA LEU A 46 4.86 -10.66 -0.48
C LEU A 46 3.68 -10.35 -1.40
N LEU A 47 2.46 -10.60 -0.91
CA LEU A 47 1.25 -10.02 -1.48
C LEU A 47 0.89 -8.80 -0.64
N PHE A 48 0.97 -7.60 -1.21
CA PHE A 48 0.60 -6.35 -0.55
C PHE A 48 -0.80 -5.95 -1.00
N ASP A 49 -1.76 -5.93 -0.06
CA ASP A 49 -3.19 -5.75 -0.27
C ASP A 49 -3.83 -6.79 -1.22
N THR A 50 -5.17 -6.79 -1.31
CA THR A 50 -5.92 -7.84 -2.02
C THR A 50 -6.99 -7.32 -2.98
N GLY A 51 -7.05 -5.99 -3.21
CA GLY A 51 -8.12 -5.38 -4.01
C GLY A 51 -9.47 -5.41 -3.30
N ARG A 52 -10.53 -5.06 -4.04
CA ARG A 52 -11.86 -4.83 -3.49
C ARG A 52 -12.75 -6.07 -3.45
N THR A 53 -12.87 -6.79 -4.56
CA THR A 53 -13.85 -7.88 -4.68
C THR A 53 -13.22 -9.26 -4.77
N GLY A 54 -11.92 -9.34 -5.03
CA GLY A 54 -11.21 -10.56 -5.38
C GLY A 54 -11.46 -11.03 -6.82
N ARG A 55 -12.47 -10.52 -7.52
CA ARG A 55 -12.75 -10.90 -8.92
C ARG A 55 -11.66 -10.38 -9.84
N GLY A 56 -11.35 -9.09 -9.75
CA GLY A 56 -10.25 -8.49 -10.53
C GLY A 56 -8.92 -9.16 -10.20
N LEU A 57 -8.64 -9.38 -8.93
CA LEU A 57 -7.42 -10.04 -8.47
C LEU A 57 -7.27 -11.45 -9.06
N LEU A 58 -8.27 -12.34 -8.91
CA LEU A 58 -8.18 -13.73 -9.39
C LEU A 58 -8.09 -13.82 -10.91
N GLU A 59 -8.87 -13.00 -11.64
CA GLU A 59 -8.81 -13.02 -13.10
C GLU A 59 -7.45 -12.48 -13.60
N ASN A 60 -6.94 -11.40 -13.02
CA ASN A 60 -5.63 -10.86 -13.39
C ASN A 60 -4.48 -11.85 -13.06
N ILE A 61 -4.53 -12.52 -11.90
CA ILE A 61 -3.60 -13.59 -11.55
C ILE A 61 -3.58 -14.68 -12.62
N LYS A 62 -4.77 -15.11 -13.07
CA LYS A 62 -4.91 -16.12 -14.11
C LYS A 62 -4.37 -15.65 -15.46
N LEU A 63 -4.74 -14.45 -15.92
CA LEU A 63 -4.30 -13.87 -17.19
C LEU A 63 -2.80 -13.61 -17.22
N LEU A 64 -2.23 -13.20 -16.09
CA LEU A 64 -0.78 -12.98 -15.93
C LEU A 64 0.00 -14.27 -15.66
N ASN A 65 -0.69 -15.42 -15.51
CA ASN A 65 -0.09 -16.72 -15.15
C ASN A 65 0.76 -16.64 -13.87
N VAL A 66 0.24 -15.95 -12.84
CA VAL A 66 0.93 -15.75 -11.55
C VAL A 66 0.62 -16.92 -10.62
N ASP A 67 1.66 -17.57 -10.10
CA ASP A 67 1.53 -18.55 -9.03
C ASP A 67 1.70 -17.87 -7.65
N LEU A 68 0.67 -17.94 -6.82
CA LEU A 68 0.69 -17.44 -5.44
C LEU A 68 1.08 -18.49 -4.40
N SER A 69 1.27 -19.76 -4.76
CA SER A 69 1.57 -20.85 -3.80
C SER A 69 2.82 -20.55 -2.95
N ASN A 70 3.78 -19.84 -3.53
CA ASN A 70 5.07 -19.49 -2.93
C ASN A 70 5.06 -18.13 -2.19
N ILE A 71 3.89 -17.57 -1.88
CA ILE A 71 3.80 -16.37 -1.05
C ILE A 71 4.27 -16.70 0.38
N ASN A 72 5.18 -15.89 0.91
CA ASN A 72 5.65 -15.98 2.29
C ASN A 72 4.71 -15.25 3.25
N VAL A 73 4.21 -14.08 2.85
CA VAL A 73 3.38 -13.22 3.69
C VAL A 73 2.41 -12.38 2.87
N ILE A 74 1.23 -12.13 3.42
CA ILE A 74 0.29 -11.11 2.96
C ILE A 74 0.46 -9.90 3.89
N VAL A 75 0.61 -8.71 3.33
CA VAL A 75 0.67 -7.46 4.10
C VAL A 75 -0.57 -6.64 3.77
N LEU A 76 -1.31 -6.22 4.78
CA LEU A 76 -2.44 -5.31 4.61
C LEU A 76 -2.04 -3.90 5.03
N SER A 77 -2.16 -2.97 4.09
CA SER A 77 -1.78 -1.56 4.31
C SER A 77 -2.72 -0.87 5.29
N HIS A 78 -4.01 -1.11 5.17
CA HIS A 78 -5.05 -0.58 6.05
C HIS A 78 -6.37 -1.34 5.85
N ARG A 79 -7.38 -1.03 6.66
CA ARG A 79 -8.64 -1.79 6.74
C ARG A 79 -9.68 -1.53 5.67
N HIS A 80 -9.49 -0.58 4.75
CA HIS A 80 -10.51 -0.29 3.74
C HIS A 80 -10.77 -1.49 2.83
N HIS A 81 -12.03 -1.64 2.43
CA HIS A 81 -12.51 -2.82 1.71
C HIS A 81 -11.91 -2.95 0.29
N ASP A 82 -11.46 -1.87 -0.31
CA ASP A 82 -10.77 -1.84 -1.60
C ASP A 82 -9.31 -2.31 -1.53
N HIS A 83 -8.79 -2.57 -0.32
CA HIS A 83 -7.49 -3.18 -0.05
C HIS A 83 -7.59 -4.57 0.56
N THR A 84 -8.70 -4.87 1.23
CA THR A 84 -8.87 -6.11 2.01
C THR A 84 -9.96 -7.03 1.47
N GLY A 85 -10.80 -6.53 0.56
CA GLY A 85 -12.02 -7.24 0.13
C GLY A 85 -11.77 -8.46 -0.75
N GLY A 86 -10.59 -8.60 -1.34
CA GLY A 86 -10.18 -9.80 -2.06
C GLY A 86 -9.76 -10.98 -1.18
N LEU A 87 -9.50 -10.74 0.13
CA LEU A 87 -9.01 -11.77 1.04
C LEU A 87 -9.89 -13.04 1.10
N PRO A 88 -11.23 -12.96 1.12
CA PRO A 88 -12.09 -14.16 1.08
C PRO A 88 -11.81 -15.08 -0.10
N SER A 89 -11.49 -14.52 -1.26
CA SER A 89 -11.21 -15.28 -2.49
C SER A 89 -9.86 -16.01 -2.44
N LEU A 90 -8.96 -15.60 -1.55
CA LEU A 90 -7.63 -16.17 -1.37
C LEU A 90 -7.58 -17.30 -0.34
N VAL A 91 -8.64 -17.52 0.46
CA VAL A 91 -8.64 -18.53 1.55
C VAL A 91 -8.28 -19.91 1.02
N ASN A 92 -8.90 -20.36 -0.06
CA ASN A 92 -8.62 -21.69 -0.61
C ASN A 92 -7.18 -21.85 -1.18
N LEU A 93 -6.53 -20.75 -1.54
CA LEU A 93 -5.19 -20.74 -2.12
C LEU A 93 -4.11 -20.55 -1.05
N LEU A 94 -4.37 -19.75 -0.02
CA LEU A 94 -3.37 -19.23 0.91
C LEU A 94 -3.73 -19.44 2.38
N LYS A 95 -4.70 -20.29 2.70
CA LYS A 95 -5.07 -20.64 4.09
C LYS A 95 -3.83 -21.02 4.92
N GLY A 96 -3.75 -20.49 6.13
CA GLY A 96 -2.63 -20.71 7.04
C GLY A 96 -1.37 -19.91 6.74
N LYS A 97 -1.36 -19.10 5.66
CA LYS A 97 -0.27 -18.15 5.43
C LYS A 97 -0.34 -17.00 6.42
N LEU A 98 0.80 -16.36 6.62
CA LEU A 98 0.94 -15.21 7.52
C LEU A 98 0.30 -13.95 6.93
N ILE A 99 -0.50 -13.24 7.73
CA ILE A 99 -0.90 -11.86 7.46
C ILE A 99 -0.22 -10.93 8.46
N VAL A 100 0.46 -9.91 7.95
CA VAL A 100 1.00 -8.81 8.75
C VAL A 100 0.16 -7.56 8.53
N ALA A 101 -0.30 -6.94 9.62
CA ALA A 101 -1.11 -5.73 9.57
C ALA A 101 -0.95 -4.89 10.85
N HIS A 102 -1.50 -3.69 10.86
CA HIS A 102 -1.59 -2.88 12.07
C HIS A 102 -2.66 -3.44 13.03
N THR A 103 -2.50 -3.19 14.34
CA THR A 103 -3.44 -3.68 15.37
C THR A 103 -4.88 -3.19 15.21
N ASP A 104 -5.06 -2.04 14.55
CA ASP A 104 -6.37 -1.42 14.33
C ASP A 104 -7.06 -1.91 13.04
N ILE A 105 -6.49 -2.88 12.33
CA ILE A 105 -7.03 -3.43 11.06
C ILE A 105 -8.48 -3.91 11.17
N ILE A 106 -8.92 -4.35 12.34
CA ILE A 106 -10.27 -4.86 12.60
C ILE A 106 -11.26 -3.78 13.07
N LYS A 107 -10.81 -2.56 13.36
CA LYS A 107 -11.69 -1.48 13.81
C LYS A 107 -12.71 -1.10 12.73
N PRO A 108 -13.92 -0.66 13.10
CA PRO A 108 -14.86 -0.15 12.12
C PRO A 108 -14.35 1.15 11.50
N CYS A 109 -14.69 1.36 10.24
CA CYS A 109 -14.46 2.62 9.53
C CYS A 109 -15.71 2.99 8.73
N TYR A 110 -16.22 4.18 8.92
CA TYR A 110 -17.42 4.65 8.24
C TYR A 110 -17.10 5.90 7.42
N VAL A 111 -17.73 6.02 6.26
CA VAL A 111 -17.70 7.27 5.49
C VAL A 111 -18.85 8.15 5.96
N GLU A 112 -18.52 9.40 6.30
CA GLU A 112 -19.50 10.46 6.57
C GLU A 112 -19.54 11.46 5.41
N SER A 113 -20.74 11.89 5.04
CA SER A 113 -20.93 12.99 4.11
C SER A 113 -22.14 13.82 4.52
N LYS A 114 -21.95 15.14 4.66
CA LYS A 114 -23.01 16.10 5.04
C LYS A 114 -23.73 15.75 6.34
N GLY A 115 -22.97 15.24 7.34
CA GLY A 115 -23.51 14.84 8.64
C GLY A 115 -24.21 13.47 8.66
N PHE A 116 -24.16 12.71 7.57
CA PHE A 116 -24.78 11.38 7.48
C PHE A 116 -23.73 10.30 7.30
N LEU A 117 -23.81 9.25 8.12
CA LEU A 117 -23.06 8.01 7.86
C LEU A 117 -23.60 7.35 6.59
N LYS A 118 -22.74 7.07 5.62
CA LYS A 118 -23.11 6.51 4.31
C LYS A 118 -22.96 5.01 4.25
N PHE A 119 -21.77 4.51 4.56
CA PHE A 119 -21.48 3.08 4.51
C PHE A 119 -20.25 2.75 5.34
N ASN A 120 -20.07 1.45 5.62
CA ASN A 120 -18.85 0.92 6.22
C ASN A 120 -17.76 0.78 5.13
N ALA A 121 -16.68 1.51 5.27
CA ALA A 121 -15.50 1.42 4.39
C ALA A 121 -14.47 0.38 4.88
N GLY A 122 -14.58 -0.09 6.12
CA GLY A 122 -13.69 -1.08 6.71
C GLY A 122 -13.97 -2.50 6.24
N LEU A 123 -13.41 -3.48 6.96
CA LEU A 123 -13.56 -4.89 6.64
C LEU A 123 -15.02 -5.31 6.48
N SER A 124 -15.33 -5.96 5.37
CA SER A 124 -16.65 -6.59 5.14
C SER A 124 -16.89 -7.76 6.11
N PRO A 125 -18.14 -8.21 6.33
CA PRO A 125 -18.41 -9.40 7.13
C PRO A 125 -17.66 -10.64 6.63
N ASP A 126 -17.53 -10.82 5.31
CA ASP A 126 -16.83 -11.96 4.72
C ASP A 126 -15.31 -11.84 4.92
N THR A 127 -14.74 -10.63 4.78
CA THR A 127 -13.32 -10.38 5.09
C THR A 127 -13.03 -10.64 6.57
N LYS A 128 -13.90 -10.23 7.48
CA LYS A 128 -13.78 -10.52 8.92
C LYS A 128 -13.80 -12.02 9.24
N LYS A 129 -14.54 -12.82 8.50
CA LYS A 129 -14.50 -14.28 8.62
C LYS A 129 -13.21 -14.85 8.01
N ALA A 130 -12.88 -14.41 6.81
CA ALA A 130 -11.72 -14.91 6.06
C ALA A 130 -10.39 -14.67 6.79
N ILE A 131 -10.22 -13.53 7.47
CA ILE A 131 -8.96 -13.18 8.13
C ILE A 131 -8.58 -14.21 9.22
N HIS A 132 -9.54 -14.90 9.84
CA HIS A 132 -9.31 -15.94 10.84
C HIS A 132 -8.81 -17.26 10.26
N GLU A 133 -8.81 -17.42 8.93
CA GLU A 133 -8.23 -18.58 8.23
C GLU A 133 -6.72 -18.45 8.01
N PHE A 134 -6.13 -17.33 8.44
CA PHE A 134 -4.73 -16.97 8.31
C PHE A 134 -4.05 -16.82 9.68
N GLU A 135 -2.74 -16.90 9.72
CA GLU A 135 -1.96 -16.56 10.90
C GLU A 135 -1.73 -15.05 10.96
N LEU A 136 -2.13 -14.40 12.08
CA LEU A 136 -2.08 -12.95 12.20
C LEU A 136 -0.89 -12.49 13.02
N VAL A 137 -0.10 -11.59 12.47
CA VAL A 137 0.90 -10.77 13.18
C VAL A 137 0.46 -9.32 13.10
N LEU A 138 0.02 -8.79 14.23
CA LEU A 138 -0.46 -7.42 14.34
C LEU A 138 0.57 -6.56 15.08
N SER A 139 1.03 -5.48 14.45
CA SER A 139 2.05 -4.62 15.06
C SER A 139 1.78 -3.14 14.80
N ARG A 140 2.05 -2.33 15.84
CA ARG A 140 2.18 -0.88 15.74
C ARG A 140 3.62 -0.44 15.45
N LYS A 141 4.59 -1.34 15.67
CA LYS A 141 6.00 -1.01 15.47
C LYS A 141 6.48 -1.53 14.13
N PRO A 142 7.51 -0.92 13.54
CA PRO A 142 8.15 -1.50 12.38
C PRO A 142 8.61 -2.95 12.64
N LEU A 143 8.40 -3.81 11.64
CA LEU A 143 8.84 -5.21 11.65
C LEU A 143 9.69 -5.48 10.41
N GLU A 144 10.90 -5.98 10.59
CA GLU A 144 11.71 -6.52 9.48
C GLU A 144 11.13 -7.88 9.08
N LEU A 145 10.51 -7.95 7.90
CA LEU A 145 9.86 -9.16 7.38
C LEU A 145 10.87 -10.10 6.72
N ALA A 146 11.86 -9.52 6.09
CA ALA A 146 13.00 -10.19 5.46
C ALA A 146 14.18 -9.20 5.44
N PRO A 147 15.42 -9.63 5.21
CA PRO A 147 16.57 -8.72 5.15
C PRO A 147 16.32 -7.52 4.23
N ASN A 148 16.43 -6.31 4.78
CA ASN A 148 16.16 -5.03 4.09
C ASN A 148 14.69 -4.78 3.65
N VAL A 149 13.71 -5.48 4.24
CA VAL A 149 12.28 -5.33 3.95
C VAL A 149 11.50 -5.14 5.25
N TRP A 150 10.81 -4.02 5.39
CA TRP A 150 10.07 -3.67 6.62
C TRP A 150 8.60 -3.36 6.34
N PHE A 151 7.72 -3.90 7.18
CA PHE A 151 6.41 -3.34 7.48
C PHE A 151 6.62 -2.13 8.40
N LEU A 152 6.07 -0.96 8.06
CA LEU A 152 6.41 0.28 8.77
C LEU A 152 5.66 0.48 10.10
N GLY A 153 4.57 -0.25 10.33
CA GLY A 153 3.74 -0.09 11.53
C GLY A 153 2.94 1.21 11.54
N GLU A 154 2.70 1.76 12.72
CA GLU A 154 1.99 3.03 12.88
C GLU A 154 2.87 4.20 12.42
N ILE A 155 2.35 4.98 11.48
CA ILE A 155 3.07 6.10 10.88
C ILE A 155 2.91 7.35 11.75
N GLU A 156 4.02 7.94 12.16
CA GLU A 156 4.03 9.21 12.90
C GLU A 156 3.62 10.38 11.99
N ARG A 157 2.77 11.28 12.50
CA ARG A 157 2.19 12.40 11.74
C ARG A 157 3.03 13.68 11.93
N TYR A 158 3.99 13.94 11.05
CA TYR A 158 4.77 15.17 10.99
C TYR A 158 4.15 16.21 10.07
N TYR A 159 3.54 15.74 8.99
CA TYR A 159 2.87 16.55 7.98
C TYR A 159 1.36 16.41 8.12
N ASP A 160 0.64 17.45 7.75
CA ASP A 160 -0.82 17.41 7.75
C ASP A 160 -1.35 16.42 6.71
N ASN A 161 -2.20 15.51 7.15
CA ASN A 161 -2.87 14.51 6.34
C ASN A 161 -4.40 14.66 6.32
N SER A 162 -4.92 15.81 6.75
CA SER A 162 -6.36 16.05 6.88
C SER A 162 -7.11 15.86 5.55
N TYR A 163 -6.46 16.16 4.42
CA TYR A 163 -7.00 15.93 3.08
C TYR A 163 -7.38 14.45 2.82
N ALA A 164 -6.71 13.52 3.50
CA ALA A 164 -6.86 12.09 3.28
C ALA A 164 -7.81 11.40 4.27
N VAL A 165 -8.20 12.05 5.37
CA VAL A 165 -8.95 11.41 6.46
C VAL A 165 -10.27 12.09 6.83
N LYS A 166 -10.50 13.34 6.44
CA LYS A 166 -11.62 14.19 6.89
C LYS A 166 -13.03 13.60 6.75
N GLN A 167 -13.22 12.60 5.90
CA GLN A 167 -14.53 11.97 5.66
C GLN A 167 -14.74 10.69 6.46
N PHE A 168 -13.72 10.23 7.19
CA PHE A 168 -13.79 8.95 7.88
C PHE A 168 -14.13 9.11 9.37
N LYS A 169 -14.95 8.20 9.85
CA LYS A 169 -15.38 8.08 11.23
C LYS A 169 -15.11 6.67 11.73
N THR A 170 -14.83 6.57 13.03
CA THR A 170 -14.67 5.27 13.70
C THR A 170 -15.41 5.30 15.05
N ILE A 171 -15.52 4.14 15.70
CA ILE A 171 -16.07 4.04 17.05
C ILE A 171 -14.94 3.80 18.02
N GLN A 172 -14.83 4.68 19.02
CA GLN A 172 -13.90 4.54 20.12
C GLN A 172 -14.64 4.76 21.45
N ASN A 173 -14.51 3.82 22.37
CA ASN A 173 -15.19 3.85 23.67
C ASN A 173 -16.73 4.05 23.59
N GLY A 174 -17.35 3.54 22.52
CA GLY A 174 -18.79 3.67 22.29
C GLY A 174 -19.23 4.99 21.61
N GLU A 175 -18.30 5.88 21.33
CA GLU A 175 -18.56 7.17 20.68
C GLU A 175 -18.09 7.18 19.23
N LEU A 176 -18.84 7.87 18.37
CA LEU A 176 -18.45 8.12 16.99
C LEU A 176 -17.49 9.31 16.94
N ILE A 177 -16.27 9.07 16.51
CA ILE A 177 -15.23 10.09 16.41
C ILE A 177 -14.65 10.17 15.00
N ASP A 178 -13.91 11.25 14.70
CA ASP A 178 -13.08 11.32 13.50
C ASP A 178 -12.06 10.19 13.51
N ASP A 179 -11.92 9.52 12.37
CA ASP A 179 -11.01 8.40 12.27
C ASP A 179 -9.60 8.89 11.88
N PRO A 180 -8.61 8.78 12.76
CA PRO A 180 -7.25 9.17 12.45
C PRO A 180 -6.53 8.20 11.48
N MET A 181 -7.17 7.08 11.12
CA MET A 181 -6.59 6.04 10.24
C MET A 181 -5.20 5.60 10.72
N LEU A 182 -5.07 5.23 12.00
CA LEU A 182 -3.78 4.82 12.59
C LEU A 182 -3.23 3.53 11.98
N ASP A 183 -4.10 2.73 11.39
CA ASP A 183 -3.74 1.48 10.74
C ASP A 183 -3.12 1.67 9.35
N ASP A 184 -3.26 2.87 8.73
CA ASP A 184 -2.69 3.12 7.41
C ASP A 184 -1.15 3.17 7.47
N THR A 185 -0.53 2.31 6.67
CA THR A 185 0.90 2.05 6.68
C THR A 185 1.42 1.65 5.30
N GLY A 186 2.70 1.35 5.20
CA GLY A 186 3.35 0.88 3.99
C GLY A 186 4.45 -0.13 4.25
N LEU A 187 5.10 -0.56 3.17
CA LEU A 187 6.36 -1.28 3.19
C LEU A 187 7.51 -0.34 2.85
N ALA A 188 8.66 -0.60 3.42
CA ALA A 188 9.93 -0.01 2.99
C ALA A 188 10.92 -1.11 2.62
N VAL A 189 11.57 -0.97 1.47
CA VAL A 189 12.66 -1.86 1.04
C VAL A 189 13.90 -1.01 0.83
N ARG A 190 15.00 -1.35 1.47
CA ARG A 190 16.28 -0.67 1.26
C ARG A 190 16.95 -1.21 0.00
N LEU A 191 17.06 -0.37 -1.02
CA LEU A 191 17.73 -0.63 -2.30
C LEU A 191 19.07 0.10 -2.32
N GLY A 192 20.11 -0.48 -1.68
CA GLY A 192 21.42 0.17 -1.57
C GLY A 192 21.34 1.50 -0.81
N ASP A 193 21.46 2.60 -1.53
CA ASP A 193 21.39 3.99 -1.04
C ASP A 193 19.99 4.63 -1.16
N LYS A 194 18.97 3.87 -1.60
CA LYS A 194 17.61 4.34 -1.81
C LYS A 194 16.61 3.51 -0.99
N ALA A 195 15.45 4.09 -0.70
CA ALA A 195 14.29 3.38 -0.12
C ALA A 195 13.16 3.28 -1.15
N LEU A 196 12.73 2.06 -1.48
CA LEU A 196 11.46 1.83 -2.17
C LEU A 196 10.35 1.78 -1.13
N VAL A 197 9.40 2.71 -1.24
CA VAL A 197 8.21 2.82 -0.39
C VAL A 197 7.02 2.29 -1.16
N ILE A 198 6.33 1.28 -0.64
CA ILE A 198 5.10 0.75 -1.23
C ILE A 198 3.94 1.10 -0.30
N ALA A 199 2.98 1.86 -0.82
CA ALA A 199 1.83 2.35 -0.08
C ALA A 199 0.51 1.94 -0.76
N GLY A 200 -0.53 1.66 0.05
CA GLY A 200 -1.87 1.41 -0.47
C GLY A 200 -2.56 2.71 -0.89
N CYS A 201 -3.15 3.40 0.09
CA CYS A 201 -3.82 4.69 -0.10
C CYS A 201 -3.09 5.90 0.47
N SER A 202 -2.25 5.70 1.47
CA SER A 202 -1.54 6.80 2.16
C SER A 202 -2.46 7.75 2.95
N HIS A 203 -3.45 7.21 3.66
CA HIS A 203 -4.29 8.02 4.55
C HIS A 203 -3.50 8.66 5.69
N SER A 204 -2.39 8.06 6.10
CA SER A 204 -1.43 8.64 7.02
C SER A 204 -0.67 9.84 6.46
N GLY A 205 -0.86 10.13 5.15
CA GLY A 205 -0.09 11.11 4.40
C GLY A 205 1.18 10.50 3.82
N ILE A 206 1.31 10.53 2.50
CA ILE A 206 2.46 9.90 1.82
C ILE A 206 3.80 10.50 2.27
N SER A 207 3.86 11.80 2.56
CA SER A 207 5.05 12.46 3.11
C SER A 207 5.46 11.87 4.47
N ASN A 208 4.48 11.50 5.32
CA ASN A 208 4.72 10.85 6.60
C ASN A 208 5.23 9.40 6.41
N ILE A 209 4.67 8.66 5.44
CA ILE A 209 5.13 7.29 5.12
C ILE A 209 6.56 7.33 4.58
N ALA A 210 6.88 8.24 3.66
CA ALA A 210 8.22 8.43 3.12
C ALA A 210 9.24 8.73 4.22
N ARG A 211 8.89 9.65 5.14
CA ARG A 211 9.73 9.98 6.30
C ARG A 211 9.95 8.78 7.22
N SER A 212 8.90 7.98 7.46
CA SER A 212 9.00 6.76 8.26
C SER A 212 9.91 5.73 7.60
N ALA A 213 9.81 5.58 6.28
CA ALA A 213 10.67 4.69 5.50
C ALA A 213 12.14 5.11 5.56
N ARG A 214 12.44 6.40 5.37
CA ARG A 214 13.81 6.96 5.49
C ARG A 214 14.41 6.68 6.88
N LYS A 215 13.63 6.94 7.94
CA LYS A 215 14.06 6.64 9.31
C LYS A 215 14.36 5.15 9.52
N THR A 216 13.54 4.28 8.95
CA THR A 216 13.64 2.83 9.13
C THR A 216 14.80 2.24 8.34
N THR A 217 14.98 2.68 7.10
CA THR A 217 16.02 2.18 6.19
C THR A 217 17.37 2.87 6.38
N GLY A 218 17.38 4.08 6.92
CA GLY A 218 18.60 4.88 7.13
C GLY A 218 19.17 5.48 5.82
N VAL A 219 18.33 5.68 4.79
CA VAL A 219 18.71 6.28 3.51
C VAL A 219 17.83 7.47 3.19
N ASP A 220 18.30 8.40 2.36
CA ASP A 220 17.62 9.67 2.10
C ASP A 220 16.82 9.70 0.81
N ASP A 221 17.27 9.02 -0.24
CA ASP A 221 16.57 8.97 -1.53
C ASP A 221 15.41 7.99 -1.49
N VAL A 222 14.24 8.44 -1.99
CA VAL A 222 12.99 7.68 -1.93
C VAL A 222 12.41 7.47 -3.31
N ILE A 223 12.02 6.24 -3.58
CA ILE A 223 11.16 5.83 -4.70
C ILE A 223 9.81 5.47 -4.11
N ILE A 224 8.71 6.02 -4.63
CA ILE A 224 7.35 5.72 -4.16
C ILE A 224 6.60 4.89 -5.18
N LEU A 225 5.90 3.84 -4.71
CA LEU A 225 5.00 3.02 -5.52
C LEU A 225 3.66 2.87 -4.82
N GLY A 226 2.55 3.20 -5.52
CA GLY A 226 1.17 3.00 -5.05
C GLY A 226 0.29 4.24 -5.08
N GLY A 227 -0.66 4.34 -4.15
CA GLY A 227 -1.65 5.41 -4.06
C GLY A 227 -1.25 6.52 -3.07
N LEU A 228 -1.45 7.79 -3.46
CA LEU A 228 -1.08 8.96 -2.66
C LEU A 228 -2.27 9.70 -2.03
N HIS A 229 -3.48 9.21 -2.26
CA HIS A 229 -4.75 9.78 -1.80
C HIS A 229 -4.98 11.27 -2.17
N LEU A 230 -4.46 11.71 -3.32
CA LEU A 230 -4.59 13.09 -3.79
C LEU A 230 -5.82 13.31 -4.69
N ALA A 231 -6.57 12.25 -5.02
CA ALA A 231 -7.78 12.35 -5.84
C ALA A 231 -8.87 13.24 -5.20
N SER A 232 -8.94 13.28 -3.86
CA SER A 232 -9.87 14.11 -3.09
C SER A 232 -9.24 15.38 -2.52
N ALA A 233 -7.94 15.60 -2.72
CA ALA A 233 -7.24 16.78 -2.27
C ALA A 233 -7.62 18.01 -3.11
N ASN A 234 -7.60 19.19 -2.50
CA ASN A 234 -7.67 20.43 -3.25
C ASN A 234 -6.31 20.74 -3.91
N PRO A 235 -6.24 21.69 -4.86
CA PRO A 235 -4.98 22.01 -5.55
C PRO A 235 -3.83 22.45 -4.64
N GLU A 236 -4.14 23.12 -3.53
CA GLU A 236 -3.17 23.64 -2.57
C GLU A 236 -2.56 22.48 -1.77
N ASP A 237 -3.39 21.54 -1.30
CA ASP A 237 -2.92 20.34 -0.60
C ASP A 237 -2.09 19.45 -1.51
N ALA A 238 -2.51 19.23 -2.77
CA ALA A 238 -1.75 18.43 -3.73
C ALA A 238 -0.37 19.06 -4.01
N GLU A 239 -0.30 20.39 -4.20
CA GLU A 239 0.98 21.10 -4.40
C GLU A 239 1.87 21.02 -3.16
N ARG A 240 1.28 21.17 -1.96
CA ARG A 240 2.01 21.07 -0.68
C ARG A 240 2.63 19.69 -0.52
N VAL A 241 1.85 18.63 -0.70
CA VAL A 241 2.33 17.24 -0.55
C VAL A 241 3.47 16.94 -1.54
N VAL A 242 3.33 17.34 -2.81
CA VAL A 242 4.40 17.12 -3.80
C VAL A 242 5.66 17.90 -3.43
N LYS A 243 5.56 19.12 -2.91
CA LYS A 243 6.71 19.87 -2.39
C LYS A 243 7.37 19.21 -1.18
N GLU A 244 6.58 18.74 -0.22
CA GLU A 244 7.08 17.99 0.94
C GLU A 244 7.91 16.79 0.51
N LEU A 245 7.39 15.99 -0.43
CA LEU A 245 8.07 14.82 -0.97
C LEU A 245 9.41 15.18 -1.62
N LEU A 246 9.42 16.18 -2.49
CA LEU A 246 10.61 16.54 -3.26
C LEU A 246 11.68 17.25 -2.41
N LEU A 247 11.26 18.18 -1.54
CA LEU A 247 12.20 19.04 -0.82
C LEU A 247 12.63 18.48 0.54
N ASN A 248 11.75 17.70 1.18
CA ASN A 248 11.97 17.25 2.55
C ASN A 248 12.18 15.75 2.67
N GLU A 249 11.57 14.95 1.77
CA GLU A 249 11.55 13.50 1.89
C GLU A 249 12.32 12.78 0.76
N GLY A 250 13.08 13.53 -0.04
CA GLY A 250 14.05 12.96 -0.99
C GLY A 250 13.42 12.15 -2.12
N LEU A 251 12.20 12.50 -2.57
CA LEU A 251 11.54 11.80 -3.68
C LEU A 251 12.32 12.01 -4.97
N ILE A 252 12.80 10.92 -5.57
CA ILE A 252 13.53 10.91 -6.84
C ILE A 252 12.76 10.25 -7.98
N GLU A 253 11.83 9.34 -7.67
CA GLU A 253 11.06 8.57 -8.65
C GLU A 253 9.70 8.16 -8.06
N ALA A 254 8.63 8.14 -8.88
CA ALA A 254 7.29 7.81 -8.44
C ALA A 254 6.55 6.92 -9.46
N HIS A 255 6.01 5.79 -8.99
CA HIS A 255 5.14 4.86 -9.72
C HIS A 255 3.75 4.93 -9.08
N VAL A 256 2.83 5.74 -9.61
CA VAL A 256 1.59 6.06 -8.90
C VAL A 256 0.32 5.75 -9.70
N GLY A 257 -0.74 5.42 -8.96
CA GLY A 257 -2.05 5.13 -9.50
C GLY A 257 -3.13 5.15 -8.43
N HIS A 258 -4.12 4.29 -8.56
CA HIS A 258 -5.22 4.11 -7.63
C HIS A 258 -5.81 5.46 -7.17
N CYS A 259 -5.75 5.76 -5.89
CA CYS A 259 -6.30 6.99 -5.28
C CYS A 259 -5.44 8.25 -5.46
N THR A 260 -4.35 8.23 -6.25
CA THR A 260 -3.53 9.42 -6.54
C THR A 260 -4.32 10.47 -7.33
N GLY A 261 -5.08 10.03 -8.33
CA GLY A 261 -5.93 10.89 -9.14
C GLY A 261 -5.18 11.84 -10.07
N LEU A 262 -5.91 12.37 -11.06
CA LEU A 262 -5.34 13.18 -12.13
C LEU A 262 -4.56 14.40 -11.64
N LEU A 263 -5.06 15.09 -10.60
CA LEU A 263 -4.40 16.28 -10.06
C LEU A 263 -3.03 15.94 -9.46
N GLY A 264 -2.96 14.90 -8.63
CA GLY A 264 -1.71 14.42 -8.04
C GLY A 264 -0.72 13.96 -9.10
N GLU A 265 -1.20 13.16 -10.06
CA GLU A 265 -0.39 12.67 -11.18
C GLU A 265 0.19 13.81 -12.02
N SER A 266 -0.62 14.82 -12.37
CA SER A 266 -0.18 15.96 -13.17
C SER A 266 0.92 16.77 -12.48
N LYS A 267 0.80 16.96 -11.14
CA LYS A 267 1.82 17.65 -10.35
C LYS A 267 3.13 16.88 -10.30
N LEU A 268 3.06 15.56 -10.16
CA LEU A 268 4.25 14.71 -10.18
C LEU A 268 4.92 14.68 -11.56
N VAL A 269 4.15 14.58 -12.65
CA VAL A 269 4.68 14.66 -14.03
C VAL A 269 5.42 15.98 -14.26
N GLU A 270 4.84 17.11 -13.82
CA GLU A 270 5.50 18.42 -13.96
C GLU A 270 6.88 18.46 -13.30
N LYS A 271 7.03 17.82 -12.14
CA LYS A 271 8.25 17.88 -11.32
C LYS A 271 9.26 16.77 -11.61
N LEU A 272 8.79 15.53 -11.76
CA LEU A 272 9.63 14.36 -11.92
C LEU A 272 9.90 13.99 -13.38
N LYS A 273 9.07 14.48 -14.31
CA LYS A 273 9.15 14.22 -15.75
C LYS A 273 9.22 12.72 -16.05
N GLU A 274 10.33 12.23 -16.64
CA GLU A 274 10.56 10.82 -16.97
C GLU A 274 10.63 9.89 -15.77
N ASN A 275 10.84 10.41 -14.57
CA ASN A 275 10.86 9.62 -13.32
C ASN A 275 9.45 9.48 -12.69
N MET A 276 8.41 9.91 -13.38
CA MET A 276 7.02 9.67 -12.97
C MET A 276 6.37 8.65 -13.90
N HIS A 277 5.86 7.56 -13.30
CA HIS A 277 5.25 6.45 -14.01
C HIS A 277 3.81 6.24 -13.54
N LYS A 278 2.89 6.08 -14.48
CA LYS A 278 1.51 5.69 -14.19
C LYS A 278 1.43 4.16 -14.07
N ILE A 279 1.01 3.67 -12.92
CA ILE A 279 0.72 2.24 -12.74
C ILE A 279 -0.66 1.87 -13.27
N HIS A 280 -0.86 0.58 -13.52
CA HIS A 280 -2.11 -0.03 -13.96
C HIS A 280 -2.09 -1.53 -13.61
N SER A 281 -3.20 -2.22 -13.69
CA SER A 281 -3.22 -3.69 -13.59
C SER A 281 -2.26 -4.30 -14.59
N GLY A 282 -1.36 -5.17 -14.13
CA GLY A 282 -0.29 -5.78 -14.94
C GLY A 282 0.98 -4.93 -15.12
N TYR A 283 1.04 -3.72 -14.55
CA TYR A 283 2.27 -2.94 -14.54
C TYR A 283 3.36 -3.69 -13.78
N LYS A 284 4.52 -3.83 -14.43
CA LYS A 284 5.68 -4.49 -13.82
C LYS A 284 6.87 -3.55 -13.84
N VAL A 285 7.55 -3.44 -12.71
CA VAL A 285 8.81 -2.71 -12.57
C VAL A 285 9.83 -3.58 -11.85
N VAL A 286 11.09 -3.41 -12.22
CA VAL A 286 12.24 -4.13 -11.64
C VAL A 286 13.27 -3.11 -11.19
N PHE A 287 13.69 -3.21 -9.93
CA PHE A 287 14.77 -2.43 -9.35
C PHE A 287 15.96 -3.35 -9.12
N GLU A 288 17.05 -3.10 -9.82
CA GLU A 288 18.33 -3.81 -9.69
C GLU A 288 19.30 -3.03 -8.82
N LEU A 289 20.20 -3.73 -8.09
CA LEU A 289 21.20 -3.17 -7.18
C LEU A 289 22.61 -3.32 -7.74
#